data_e815055dc5a56c1ec7686c7856a3c1f1
#
_entry.id   e815055dc5a56c1ec7686c7856a3c1f1
#
_cell.length_a   1.000
_cell.length_b   1.000
_cell.length_c   1.000
_cell.angle_alpha   90.00
_cell.angle_beta   90.00
_cell.angle_gamma   90.00
#
_symmetry.space_group_name_H-M   'P 1'
#
loop_
_entity.id
_entity.type
_entity.pdbx_description
1 polymer ?
#
loop_
_entity_poly.entity_id
_entity_poly.type
_entity_poly.pdbx_seq_one_letter_code
_entity_poly.pdbx_strand_id
1 'polypeptide(L)'
;MNLCGFEVGPDRPLFLIAGPCVVESREMAMETVTALKELTAALGIPFIYKSSFDKANRSSLGSFRGPGMDKGLEILAEVRERVGVPVLTDVHEDTPLEAVRGAVDVLQTPAFLCRQTNFILRVAGTGLPVNIKKGQFLSPWEMGNVVDKARSTGNDAIMVCERGFSFGYNNLVSDMRSLAIMRATGAPVVFDATHSVQLPGGQGSASGGQREFVPVLSRAAVAAGVSGVFMETHPDPEKALSDGPNAWPLDRMHALLGTLKDLDGLVKSRPFDESR
;
A
#
# COMPACT_ATOMS: atom_id res chain seq x y z
N MET A 1 6.36 16.37 -1.06
CA MET A 1 6.80 15.70 0.20
C MET A 1 8.00 14.83 -0.13
N ASN A 2 9.09 14.91 0.63
CA ASN A 2 10.19 13.95 0.48
C ASN A 2 9.81 12.62 1.16
N LEU A 3 9.95 11.51 0.45
CA LEU A 3 9.65 10.16 0.93
C LEU A 3 10.87 9.27 0.67
N CYS A 4 11.60 8.92 1.72
CA CYS A 4 12.76 8.01 1.62
C CYS A 4 13.79 8.41 0.53
N GLY A 5 14.01 9.72 0.33
CA GLY A 5 15.00 10.23 -0.62
C GLY A 5 14.47 10.59 -2.02
N PHE A 6 13.18 10.43 -2.28
CA PHE A 6 12.54 10.92 -3.51
C PHE A 6 11.30 11.77 -3.23
N GLU A 7 10.98 12.66 -4.16
CA GLU A 7 9.83 13.54 -4.06
C GLU A 7 8.54 12.88 -4.52
N VAL A 8 7.47 12.99 -3.72
CA VAL A 8 6.13 12.49 -4.02
C VAL A 8 5.09 13.61 -3.95
N GLY A 9 4.08 13.52 -4.79
CA GLY A 9 3.02 14.52 -4.87
C GLY A 9 2.22 14.38 -6.17
N PRO A 10 1.18 15.22 -6.36
CA PRO A 10 0.34 15.17 -7.56
C PRO A 10 1.11 15.49 -8.85
N ASP A 11 2.15 16.33 -8.75
CA ASP A 11 2.97 16.77 -9.89
C ASP A 11 4.31 16.02 -10.00
N ARG A 12 4.50 14.98 -9.18
CA ARG A 12 5.73 14.18 -9.17
C ARG A 12 5.51 12.85 -9.88
N PRO A 13 6.56 12.23 -10.45
CA PRO A 13 6.44 10.91 -11.07
C PRO A 13 5.76 9.90 -10.15
N LEU A 14 4.99 8.99 -10.74
CA LEU A 14 4.36 7.88 -10.03
C LEU A 14 5.42 7.07 -9.27
N PHE A 15 5.13 6.73 -8.01
CA PHE A 15 5.94 5.78 -7.25
C PHE A 15 5.18 4.48 -6.96
N LEU A 16 5.92 3.42 -6.68
CA LEU A 16 5.38 2.09 -6.41
C LEU A 16 5.63 1.69 -4.96
N ILE A 17 4.60 1.17 -4.30
CA ILE A 17 4.71 0.37 -3.08
C ILE A 17 4.32 -1.06 -3.46
N ALA A 18 5.26 -2.02 -3.41
CA ALA A 18 4.95 -3.40 -3.81
C ALA A 18 5.78 -4.44 -3.06
N GLY A 19 5.24 -5.65 -2.99
CA GLY A 19 5.84 -6.84 -2.41
C GLY A 19 4.79 -7.87 -2.03
N PRO A 20 5.18 -8.99 -1.43
CA PRO A 20 4.25 -10.01 -0.97
C PRO A 20 3.35 -9.48 0.16
N CYS A 21 2.12 -9.99 0.21
CA CYS A 21 1.16 -9.64 1.24
C CYS A 21 1.75 -9.75 2.66
N VAL A 22 2.47 -10.83 2.92
CA VAL A 22 3.10 -11.15 4.20
C VAL A 22 4.50 -11.74 3.96
N VAL A 23 5.41 -11.59 4.91
CA VAL A 23 6.70 -12.29 4.89
C VAL A 23 6.44 -13.79 5.06
N GLU A 24 6.70 -14.57 4.01
CA GLU A 24 6.54 -16.03 4.01
C GLU A 24 7.85 -16.73 4.33
N SER A 25 8.92 -16.33 3.66
CA SER A 25 10.29 -16.77 3.94
C SER A 25 11.30 -15.66 3.61
N ARG A 26 12.51 -15.80 4.14
CA ARG A 26 13.63 -14.91 3.83
C ARG A 26 14.01 -14.98 2.34
N GLU A 27 14.09 -16.18 1.80
CA GLU A 27 14.48 -16.44 0.42
C GLU A 27 13.51 -15.76 -0.54
N MET A 28 12.20 -15.97 -0.36
CA MET A 28 11.17 -15.39 -1.21
C MET A 28 11.12 -13.85 -1.09
N ALA A 29 11.34 -13.30 0.11
CA ALA A 29 11.42 -11.85 0.31
C ALA A 29 12.59 -11.25 -0.48
N MET A 30 13.78 -11.86 -0.39
CA MET A 30 15.00 -11.40 -1.09
C MET A 30 14.88 -11.54 -2.61
N GLU A 31 14.34 -12.65 -3.11
CA GLU A 31 14.09 -12.86 -4.53
C GLU A 31 13.10 -11.83 -5.08
N THR A 32 11.97 -11.66 -4.41
CA THR A 32 10.92 -10.74 -4.86
C THR A 32 11.38 -9.28 -4.85
N VAL A 33 12.07 -8.85 -3.79
CA VAL A 33 12.54 -7.45 -3.72
C VAL A 33 13.63 -7.16 -4.74
N THR A 34 14.51 -8.12 -5.02
CA THR A 34 15.55 -7.96 -6.04
C THR A 34 14.93 -7.80 -7.43
N ALA A 35 13.99 -8.66 -7.79
CA ALA A 35 13.27 -8.56 -9.06
C ALA A 35 12.51 -7.23 -9.18
N LEU A 36 11.81 -6.79 -8.11
CA LEU A 36 11.11 -5.51 -8.09
C LEU A 36 12.05 -4.32 -8.22
N LYS A 37 13.21 -4.34 -7.56
CA LYS A 37 14.22 -3.28 -7.67
C LYS A 37 14.74 -3.16 -9.10
N GLU A 38 15.09 -4.28 -9.73
CA GLU A 38 15.61 -4.30 -11.11
C GLU A 38 14.58 -3.76 -12.11
N LEU A 39 13.35 -4.25 -12.05
CA LEU A 39 12.30 -3.81 -12.97
C LEU A 39 11.89 -2.34 -12.77
N THR A 40 11.83 -1.86 -11.53
CA THR A 40 11.48 -0.47 -11.25
C THR A 40 12.62 0.48 -11.62
N ALA A 41 13.88 0.08 -11.42
CA ALA A 41 15.05 0.82 -11.88
C ALA A 41 15.07 0.94 -13.41
N ALA A 42 14.80 -0.14 -14.14
CA ALA A 42 14.72 -0.13 -15.61
C ALA A 42 13.61 0.81 -16.13
N LEU A 43 12.51 0.91 -15.39
CA LEU A 43 11.41 1.82 -15.71
C LEU A 43 11.60 3.24 -15.15
N GLY A 44 12.58 3.49 -14.28
CA GLY A 44 12.76 4.76 -13.60
C GLY A 44 11.61 5.11 -12.65
N ILE A 45 10.99 4.12 -12.01
CA ILE A 45 9.90 4.28 -11.05
C ILE A 45 10.47 4.22 -9.62
N PRO A 46 10.31 5.26 -8.77
CA PRO A 46 10.67 5.18 -7.37
C PRO A 46 9.91 4.04 -6.67
N PHE A 47 10.60 3.29 -5.82
CA PHE A 47 10.07 2.04 -5.28
C PHE A 47 10.27 1.92 -3.77
N ILE A 48 9.24 1.43 -3.08
CA ILE A 48 9.24 1.02 -1.68
C ILE A 48 8.81 -0.44 -1.60
N TYR A 49 9.65 -1.29 -1.03
CA TYR A 49 9.28 -2.69 -0.77
C TYR A 49 8.29 -2.77 0.38
N LYS A 50 7.22 -3.54 0.19
CA LYS A 50 6.20 -3.77 1.22
C LYS A 50 6.04 -5.25 1.51
N SER A 51 6.12 -5.61 2.79
CA SER A 51 5.59 -6.88 3.27
C SER A 51 5.19 -6.76 4.74
N SER A 52 4.17 -7.50 5.17
CA SER A 52 3.73 -7.47 6.57
C SER A 52 4.46 -8.56 7.38
N PHE A 53 4.95 -8.24 8.57
CA PHE A 53 5.52 -9.23 9.48
C PHE A 53 4.42 -10.03 10.22
N ASP A 54 3.22 -9.45 10.33
CA ASP A 54 2.02 -10.08 10.91
C ASP A 54 0.75 -9.64 10.17
N LYS A 55 -0.20 -10.53 10.07
CA LYS A 55 -1.57 -10.31 9.60
C LYS A 55 -2.54 -10.47 10.77
N ALA A 56 -2.71 -9.41 11.58
CA ALA A 56 -3.52 -9.45 12.80
C ALA A 56 -5.04 -9.56 12.54
N ASN A 57 -5.52 -9.20 11.34
CA ASN A 57 -6.94 -9.10 10.98
C ASN A 57 -7.46 -10.26 10.12
N ARG A 58 -6.95 -11.48 10.33
CA ARG A 58 -7.39 -12.66 9.57
C ARG A 58 -8.86 -13.03 9.84
N SER A 59 -9.56 -13.50 8.79
CA SER A 59 -10.93 -13.99 8.91
C SER A 59 -11.05 -15.28 9.72
N SER A 60 -9.99 -16.12 9.75
CA SER A 60 -9.96 -17.38 10.48
C SER A 60 -8.76 -17.44 11.42
N LEU A 61 -8.96 -17.99 12.61
CA LEU A 61 -7.91 -18.16 13.63
C LEU A 61 -6.75 -19.05 13.14
N GLY A 62 -7.03 -20.03 12.27
CA GLY A 62 -6.03 -20.95 11.74
C GLY A 62 -5.29 -20.42 10.49
N SER A 63 -5.59 -19.21 9.99
CA SER A 63 -4.91 -18.64 8.82
C SER A 63 -3.46 -18.25 9.14
N PHE A 64 -2.60 -18.38 8.14
CA PHE A 64 -1.19 -17.97 8.27
C PHE A 64 -1.10 -16.47 8.58
N ARG A 65 -0.39 -16.10 9.63
CA ARG A 65 -0.23 -14.72 10.08
C ARG A 65 1.14 -14.12 9.73
N GLY A 66 2.13 -14.93 9.47
CA GLY A 66 3.52 -14.52 9.26
C GLY A 66 4.50 -15.37 10.06
N PRO A 67 5.81 -15.10 9.97
CA PRO A 67 6.85 -15.87 10.66
C PRO A 67 6.99 -15.51 12.15
N GLY A 68 6.16 -14.62 12.66
CA GLY A 68 6.32 -13.97 13.94
C GLY A 68 7.05 -12.64 13.85
N MET A 69 6.86 -11.78 14.86
CA MET A 69 7.32 -10.39 14.81
C MET A 69 8.86 -10.28 14.67
N ASP A 70 9.60 -10.94 15.57
CA ASP A 70 11.07 -10.79 15.60
C ASP A 70 11.70 -11.23 14.29
N LYS A 71 11.34 -12.43 13.82
CA LYS A 71 11.86 -12.96 12.55
C LYS A 71 11.38 -12.16 11.34
N GLY A 72 10.13 -11.70 11.34
CA GLY A 72 9.60 -10.86 10.28
C GLY A 72 10.34 -9.52 10.17
N LEU A 73 10.59 -8.86 11.30
CA LEU A 73 11.34 -7.61 11.33
C LEU A 73 12.82 -7.80 10.97
N GLU A 74 13.44 -8.91 11.39
CA GLU A 74 14.81 -9.26 10.98
C GLU A 74 14.93 -9.38 9.45
N ILE A 75 13.98 -10.07 8.79
CA ILE A 75 13.95 -10.21 7.33
C ILE A 75 13.75 -8.85 6.66
N LEU A 76 12.84 -8.01 7.16
CA LEU A 76 12.60 -6.68 6.60
C LEU A 76 13.81 -5.76 6.75
N ALA A 77 14.48 -5.79 7.89
CA ALA A 77 15.73 -5.06 8.11
C ALA A 77 16.84 -5.52 7.14
N GLU A 78 16.96 -6.83 6.93
CA GLU A 78 17.93 -7.39 5.98
C GLU A 78 17.63 -6.96 4.53
N VAL A 79 16.35 -6.93 4.11
CA VAL A 79 15.95 -6.39 2.81
C VAL A 79 16.42 -4.95 2.67
N ARG A 80 16.15 -4.10 3.67
CA ARG A 80 16.57 -2.70 3.68
C ARG A 80 18.09 -2.54 3.54
N GLU A 81 18.84 -3.28 4.35
CA GLU A 81 20.29 -3.14 4.42
C GLU A 81 21.02 -3.71 3.21
N ARG A 82 20.62 -4.91 2.76
CA ARG A 82 21.35 -5.63 1.69
C ARG A 82 20.91 -5.23 0.30
N VAL A 83 19.62 -4.98 0.11
CA VAL A 83 19.09 -4.58 -1.21
C VAL A 83 19.14 -3.06 -1.38
N GLY A 84 19.08 -2.29 -0.28
CA GLY A 84 19.18 -0.85 -0.30
C GLY A 84 17.94 -0.19 -0.91
N VAL A 85 16.76 -0.70 -0.59
CA VAL A 85 15.46 -0.11 -0.92
C VAL A 85 14.71 0.26 0.35
N PRO A 86 13.93 1.34 0.36
CA PRO A 86 13.04 1.62 1.48
C PRO A 86 12.04 0.50 1.72
N VAL A 87 11.70 0.26 2.99
CA VAL A 87 10.82 -0.82 3.42
C VAL A 87 9.61 -0.27 4.16
N LEU A 88 8.43 -0.80 3.83
CA LEU A 88 7.16 -0.50 4.48
C LEU A 88 6.56 -1.77 5.09
N THR A 89 6.00 -1.66 6.30
CA THR A 89 5.22 -2.73 6.94
C THR A 89 3.97 -2.22 7.63
N ASP A 90 2.98 -3.08 7.79
CA ASP A 90 1.79 -2.79 8.59
C ASP A 90 2.12 -2.82 10.10
N VAL A 91 1.47 -1.94 10.87
CA VAL A 91 1.50 -1.95 12.33
C VAL A 91 0.08 -2.04 12.90
N HIS A 92 -0.06 -2.59 14.11
CA HIS A 92 -1.34 -2.86 14.76
C HIS A 92 -1.40 -2.20 16.15
N GLU A 93 -2.54 -2.34 16.85
CA GLU A 93 -2.78 -1.64 18.12
C GLU A 93 -1.79 -1.99 19.23
N ASP A 94 -1.33 -3.23 19.27
CA ASP A 94 -0.39 -3.76 20.26
C ASP A 94 1.07 -3.79 19.77
N THR A 95 1.33 -3.33 18.54
CA THR A 95 2.68 -3.36 17.95
C THR A 95 3.64 -2.44 18.75
N PRO A 96 4.79 -2.95 19.20
CA PRO A 96 5.85 -2.15 19.81
C PRO A 96 6.57 -1.35 18.71
N LEU A 97 6.12 -0.10 18.48
CA LEU A 97 6.54 0.73 17.35
C LEU A 97 8.05 1.01 17.32
N GLU A 98 8.72 1.08 18.48
CA GLU A 98 10.17 1.32 18.54
C GLU A 98 10.96 0.16 17.92
N ALA A 99 10.51 -1.08 18.09
CA ALA A 99 11.14 -2.23 17.43
C ALA A 99 10.96 -2.18 15.91
N VAL A 100 9.76 -1.78 15.44
CA VAL A 100 9.46 -1.65 14.01
C VAL A 100 10.27 -0.53 13.37
N ARG A 101 10.43 0.62 14.04
CA ARG A 101 11.26 1.76 13.55
C ARG A 101 12.70 1.36 13.24
N GLY A 102 13.25 0.41 13.98
CA GLY A 102 14.60 -0.11 13.73
C GLY A 102 14.71 -0.88 12.41
N ALA A 103 13.62 -1.45 11.93
CA ALA A 103 13.60 -2.39 10.80
C ALA A 103 13.11 -1.80 9.48
N VAL A 104 12.28 -0.74 9.51
CA VAL A 104 11.60 -0.20 8.31
C VAL A 104 11.69 1.32 8.22
N ASP A 105 11.35 1.86 7.06
CA ASP A 105 11.41 3.30 6.75
C ASP A 105 10.02 3.94 6.70
N VAL A 106 8.96 3.17 6.47
CA VAL A 106 7.58 3.65 6.34
C VAL A 106 6.65 2.74 7.13
N LEU A 107 5.74 3.33 7.89
CA LEU A 107 4.68 2.60 8.59
C LEU A 107 3.38 2.62 7.78
N GLN A 108 2.60 1.55 7.87
CA GLN A 108 1.26 1.50 7.29
C GLN A 108 0.23 1.22 8.37
N THR A 109 -0.85 2.01 8.39
CA THR A 109 -2.01 1.71 9.22
C THR A 109 -3.02 0.89 8.42
N PRO A 110 -3.48 -0.27 8.94
CA PRO A 110 -4.50 -1.07 8.27
C PRO A 110 -5.83 -0.34 8.15
N ALA A 111 -6.61 -0.68 7.14
CA ALA A 111 -7.87 -0.03 6.84
C ALA A 111 -8.87 -0.03 8.01
N PHE A 112 -8.98 -1.14 8.76
CA PHE A 112 -9.90 -1.23 9.89
C PHE A 112 -9.56 -0.30 11.05
N LEU A 113 -8.31 0.11 11.19
CA LEU A 113 -7.82 0.94 12.29
C LEU A 113 -7.71 2.43 11.93
N CYS A 114 -8.10 2.83 10.72
CA CYS A 114 -7.93 4.20 10.22
C CYS A 114 -8.69 5.27 11.04
N ARG A 115 -9.75 4.90 11.78
CA ARG A 115 -10.50 5.83 12.65
C ARG A 115 -10.05 5.84 14.11
N GLN A 116 -9.23 4.90 14.54
CA GLN A 116 -8.78 4.79 15.95
C GLN A 116 -7.82 5.94 16.29
N THR A 117 -8.33 6.97 16.95
CA THR A 117 -7.60 8.21 17.20
C THR A 117 -6.26 7.96 17.89
N ASN A 118 -6.25 7.23 19.00
CA ASN A 118 -5.02 6.96 19.76
C ASN A 118 -4.00 6.16 18.94
N PHE A 119 -4.47 5.23 18.11
CA PHE A 119 -3.61 4.45 17.22
C PHE A 119 -2.96 5.35 16.15
N ILE A 120 -3.75 6.20 15.47
CA ILE A 120 -3.24 7.12 14.45
C ILE A 120 -2.22 8.09 15.06
N LEU A 121 -2.51 8.68 16.23
CA LEU A 121 -1.60 9.58 16.93
C LEU A 121 -0.30 8.87 17.31
N ARG A 122 -0.40 7.64 17.83
CA ARG A 122 0.78 6.85 18.23
C ARG A 122 1.66 6.50 17.03
N VAL A 123 1.07 6.07 15.91
CA VAL A 123 1.82 5.72 14.70
C VAL A 123 2.47 6.96 14.07
N ALA A 124 1.72 8.04 13.89
CA ALA A 124 2.26 9.28 13.33
C ALA A 124 3.31 9.92 14.23
N GLY A 125 3.13 9.82 15.57
CA GLY A 125 4.08 10.33 16.57
C GLY A 125 5.46 9.65 16.56
N THR A 126 5.64 8.56 15.81
CA THR A 126 6.97 7.96 15.59
C THR A 126 7.89 8.85 14.77
N GLY A 127 7.34 9.79 13.99
CA GLY A 127 8.08 10.62 13.05
C GLY A 127 8.46 9.94 11.73
N LEU A 128 8.21 8.65 11.57
CA LEU A 128 8.37 7.99 10.26
C LEU A 128 7.23 8.38 9.32
N PRO A 129 7.45 8.36 7.99
CA PRO A 129 6.37 8.44 7.01
C PRO A 129 5.29 7.39 7.26
N VAL A 130 4.02 7.77 7.08
CA VAL A 130 2.87 6.87 7.32
C VAL A 130 1.98 6.80 6.09
N ASN A 131 1.72 5.58 5.61
CA ASN A 131 0.68 5.30 4.62
C ASN A 131 -0.61 4.87 5.33
N ILE A 132 -1.65 5.70 5.29
CA ILE A 132 -2.91 5.44 5.98
C ILE A 132 -3.91 4.84 4.98
N LYS A 133 -4.23 3.55 5.13
CA LYS A 133 -5.25 2.90 4.32
C LYS A 133 -6.64 3.36 4.74
N LYS A 134 -7.42 3.87 3.77
CA LYS A 134 -8.82 4.25 4.00
C LYS A 134 -9.65 2.99 4.30
N GLY A 135 -10.42 3.02 5.39
CA GLY A 135 -11.37 1.95 5.71
C GLY A 135 -12.45 1.78 4.64
N GLN A 136 -12.87 0.54 4.41
CA GLN A 136 -13.94 0.22 3.47
C GLN A 136 -15.31 0.83 3.85
N PHE A 137 -15.42 1.29 5.08
CA PHE A 137 -16.61 1.92 5.67
C PHE A 137 -16.51 3.44 5.75
N LEU A 138 -15.35 4.03 5.39
CA LEU A 138 -15.06 5.44 5.56
C LEU A 138 -15.27 6.19 4.23
N SER A 139 -16.02 7.30 4.27
CA SER A 139 -16.09 8.18 3.11
C SER A 139 -14.77 8.89 2.83
N PRO A 140 -14.47 9.26 1.58
CA PRO A 140 -13.22 9.94 1.26
C PRO A 140 -13.07 11.32 1.93
N TRP A 141 -14.18 12.02 2.21
CA TRP A 141 -14.17 13.29 2.94
C TRP A 141 -13.69 13.15 4.38
N GLU A 142 -14.04 12.05 5.05
CA GLU A 142 -13.61 11.78 6.43
C GLU A 142 -12.10 11.54 6.54
N MET A 143 -11.41 11.24 5.43
CA MET A 143 -9.95 11.11 5.42
C MET A 143 -9.25 12.43 5.79
N GLY A 144 -9.88 13.59 5.55
CA GLY A 144 -9.38 14.88 6.05
C GLY A 144 -9.18 14.85 7.57
N ASN A 145 -10.17 14.42 8.32
CA ASN A 145 -10.08 14.30 9.78
C ASN A 145 -8.97 13.31 10.23
N VAL A 146 -8.74 12.24 9.46
CA VAL A 146 -7.68 11.26 9.76
C VAL A 146 -6.31 11.87 9.53
N VAL A 147 -6.13 12.61 8.43
CA VAL A 147 -4.89 13.33 8.12
C VAL A 147 -4.61 14.40 9.17
N ASP A 148 -5.62 15.17 9.58
CA ASP A 148 -5.48 16.20 10.62
C ASP A 148 -5.02 15.60 11.96
N LYS A 149 -5.60 14.46 12.36
CA LYS A 149 -5.12 13.73 13.55
C LYS A 149 -3.65 13.33 13.42
N ALA A 150 -3.27 12.76 12.29
CA ALA A 150 -1.88 12.34 12.08
C ALA A 150 -0.93 13.55 12.12
N ARG A 151 -1.25 14.64 11.42
CA ARG A 151 -0.46 15.86 11.37
C ARG A 151 -0.41 16.61 12.70
N SER A 152 -1.40 16.45 13.59
CA SER A 152 -1.38 17.07 14.92
C SER A 152 -0.21 16.62 15.79
N THR A 153 0.47 15.52 15.43
CA THR A 153 1.71 15.05 16.07
C THR A 153 2.97 15.80 15.61
N GLY A 154 2.85 16.70 14.63
CA GLY A 154 3.98 17.37 13.99
C GLY A 154 4.60 16.57 12.82
N ASN A 155 4.00 15.44 12.44
CA ASN A 155 4.46 14.62 11.32
C ASN A 155 3.67 14.96 10.04
N ASP A 156 4.32 15.61 9.08
CA ASP A 156 3.76 15.97 7.78
C ASP A 156 3.97 14.89 6.70
N ALA A 157 4.74 13.85 7.01
CA ALA A 157 5.02 12.75 6.05
C ALA A 157 3.87 11.72 6.02
N ILE A 158 2.67 12.18 5.69
CA ILE A 158 1.43 11.39 5.68
C ILE A 158 0.97 11.18 4.25
N MET A 159 0.71 9.93 3.88
CA MET A 159 0.05 9.50 2.65
C MET A 159 -1.32 8.91 2.97
N VAL A 160 -2.25 9.00 2.04
CA VAL A 160 -3.59 8.39 2.12
C VAL A 160 -3.76 7.36 1.02
N CYS A 161 -4.32 6.20 1.34
CA CYS A 161 -4.41 5.08 0.40
C CYS A 161 -5.86 4.63 0.20
N GLU A 162 -6.38 4.78 -1.02
CA GLU A 162 -7.67 4.24 -1.44
C GLU A 162 -7.55 2.74 -1.71
N ARG A 163 -8.55 1.96 -1.26
CA ARG A 163 -8.58 0.50 -1.42
C ARG A 163 -9.97 -0.10 -1.62
N GLY A 164 -10.93 0.73 -2.03
CA GLY A 164 -12.31 0.34 -2.22
C GLY A 164 -13.19 0.59 -0.99
N PHE A 165 -14.48 0.66 -1.25
CA PHE A 165 -15.55 0.85 -0.28
C PHE A 165 -16.50 -0.34 -0.32
N SER A 166 -17.02 -0.78 0.82
CA SER A 166 -17.98 -1.88 0.90
C SER A 166 -19.27 -1.55 0.14
N PHE A 167 -19.64 -2.43 -0.78
CA PHE A 167 -20.85 -2.30 -1.59
C PHE A 167 -21.66 -3.59 -1.53
N GLY A 168 -22.56 -3.68 -0.57
CA GLY A 168 -23.24 -4.92 -0.23
C GLY A 168 -22.33 -5.87 0.57
N TYR A 169 -22.67 -7.16 0.57
CA TYR A 169 -21.88 -8.18 1.24
C TYR A 169 -20.74 -8.68 0.34
N ASN A 170 -19.58 -8.91 0.93
CA ASN A 170 -18.41 -9.54 0.28
C ASN A 170 -17.97 -8.88 -1.04
N ASN A 171 -18.24 -7.60 -1.23
CA ASN A 171 -17.90 -6.87 -2.44
C ASN A 171 -17.36 -5.47 -2.13
N LEU A 172 -16.49 -4.99 -3.00
CA LEU A 172 -15.91 -3.65 -2.94
C LEU A 172 -16.11 -2.92 -4.27
N VAL A 173 -16.29 -1.60 -4.19
CA VAL A 173 -16.31 -0.71 -5.35
C VAL A 173 -15.29 0.41 -5.12
N SER A 174 -14.50 0.73 -6.14
CA SER A 174 -13.61 1.88 -6.14
C SER A 174 -14.27 3.06 -6.84
N ASP A 175 -14.58 4.09 -6.08
CA ASP A 175 -15.05 5.36 -6.61
C ASP A 175 -13.85 6.23 -7.00
N MET A 176 -13.60 6.41 -8.30
CA MET A 176 -12.47 7.21 -8.78
C MET A 176 -12.53 8.68 -8.34
N ARG A 177 -13.72 9.21 -8.02
CA ARG A 177 -13.88 10.56 -7.43
C ARG A 177 -13.23 10.66 -6.05
N SER A 178 -13.12 9.55 -5.32
CA SER A 178 -12.47 9.52 -4.01
C SER A 178 -11.02 9.98 -4.06
N LEU A 179 -10.34 9.75 -5.18
CA LEU A 179 -8.94 10.13 -5.39
C LEU A 179 -8.78 11.66 -5.45
N ALA A 180 -9.66 12.35 -6.18
CA ALA A 180 -9.69 13.82 -6.22
C ALA A 180 -10.08 14.41 -4.85
N ILE A 181 -11.09 13.83 -4.18
CA ILE A 181 -11.53 14.27 -2.85
C ILE A 181 -10.40 14.14 -1.82
N MET A 182 -9.70 13.01 -1.79
CA MET A 182 -8.58 12.81 -0.85
C MET A 182 -7.37 13.68 -1.20
N ARG A 183 -7.15 14.03 -2.47
CA ARG A 183 -6.11 14.96 -2.89
C ARG A 183 -6.26 16.34 -2.22
N ALA A 184 -7.49 16.78 -1.96
CA ALA A 184 -7.78 18.02 -1.26
C ALA A 184 -7.24 18.07 0.19
N THR A 185 -6.88 16.93 0.78
CA THR A 185 -6.19 16.88 2.10
C THR A 185 -4.75 17.40 2.04
N GLY A 186 -4.19 17.59 0.84
CA GLY A 186 -2.78 17.92 0.61
C GLY A 186 -1.81 16.76 0.88
N ALA A 187 -2.31 15.57 1.22
CA ALA A 187 -1.49 14.36 1.34
C ALA A 187 -1.35 13.67 -0.02
N PRO A 188 -0.19 13.08 -0.36
CA PRO A 188 -0.07 12.23 -1.53
C PRO A 188 -1.09 11.09 -1.49
N VAL A 189 -1.81 10.89 -2.60
CA VAL A 189 -2.83 9.83 -2.71
C VAL A 189 -2.20 8.61 -3.36
N VAL A 190 -2.31 7.47 -2.69
CA VAL A 190 -1.91 6.15 -3.18
C VAL A 190 -3.17 5.35 -3.53
N PHE A 191 -3.15 4.63 -4.63
CA PHE A 191 -4.21 3.69 -5.00
C PHE A 191 -3.74 2.26 -4.80
N ASP A 192 -4.45 1.50 -3.97
CA ASP A 192 -4.22 0.07 -3.77
C ASP A 192 -4.96 -0.72 -4.83
N ALA A 193 -4.25 -1.13 -5.86
CA ALA A 193 -4.82 -1.83 -7.00
C ALA A 193 -5.24 -3.28 -6.68
N THR A 194 -4.58 -3.90 -5.71
CA THR A 194 -4.79 -5.32 -5.37
C THR A 194 -5.88 -5.53 -4.31
N HIS A 195 -5.95 -4.68 -3.28
CA HIS A 195 -7.04 -4.78 -2.31
C HIS A 195 -8.36 -4.18 -2.82
N SER A 196 -8.33 -3.32 -3.84
CA SER A 196 -9.55 -2.79 -4.48
C SER A 196 -10.36 -3.85 -5.22
N VAL A 197 -9.74 -4.98 -5.58
CA VAL A 197 -10.38 -6.12 -6.25
C VAL A 197 -10.62 -7.32 -5.31
N GLN A 198 -10.40 -7.13 -4.01
CA GLN A 198 -10.65 -8.15 -3.00
C GLN A 198 -12.16 -8.38 -2.82
N LEU A 199 -12.55 -9.63 -2.58
CA LEU A 199 -13.89 -10.02 -2.13
C LEU A 199 -13.80 -10.44 -0.66
N PRO A 200 -14.03 -9.52 0.30
CA PRO A 200 -13.82 -9.79 1.71
C PRO A 200 -14.70 -10.94 2.21
N GLY A 201 -14.10 -11.99 2.79
CA GLY A 201 -14.84 -13.17 3.26
C GLY A 201 -15.52 -13.99 2.17
N GLY A 202 -15.24 -13.73 0.88
CA GLY A 202 -15.93 -14.37 -0.25
C GLY A 202 -15.70 -15.89 -0.36
N GLN A 203 -14.70 -16.43 0.35
CA GLN A 203 -14.42 -17.87 0.42
C GLN A 203 -14.68 -18.45 1.82
N GLY A 204 -15.50 -17.80 2.64
CA GLY A 204 -15.82 -18.24 4.00
C GLY A 204 -14.67 -18.01 4.98
N SER A 205 -13.65 -18.84 4.98
CA SER A 205 -12.47 -18.72 5.86
C SER A 205 -11.36 -17.81 5.32
N ALA A 206 -11.48 -17.35 4.07
CA ALA A 206 -10.52 -16.49 3.39
C ALA A 206 -11.23 -15.45 2.51
N SER A 207 -10.52 -14.39 2.14
CA SER A 207 -10.96 -13.44 1.13
C SER A 207 -10.77 -14.04 -0.27
N GLY A 208 -11.76 -13.84 -1.15
CA GLY A 208 -11.61 -14.01 -2.58
C GLY A 208 -10.99 -12.77 -3.23
N GLY A 209 -10.78 -12.81 -4.53
CA GLY A 209 -10.27 -11.68 -5.30
C GLY A 209 -10.57 -11.83 -6.79
N GLN A 210 -10.55 -10.70 -7.47
CA GLN A 210 -10.79 -10.59 -8.92
C GLN A 210 -9.57 -9.95 -9.59
N ARG A 211 -8.44 -10.65 -9.52
CA ARG A 211 -7.12 -10.21 -10.02
C ARG A 211 -7.16 -9.65 -11.43
N GLU A 212 -8.04 -10.16 -12.28
CA GLU A 212 -8.24 -9.71 -13.65
C GLU A 212 -8.59 -8.22 -13.78
N PHE A 213 -9.13 -7.60 -12.73
CA PHE A 213 -9.46 -6.18 -12.72
C PHE A 213 -8.35 -5.28 -12.17
N VAL A 214 -7.25 -5.82 -11.67
CA VAL A 214 -6.08 -5.01 -11.23
C VAL A 214 -5.60 -4.06 -12.33
N PRO A 215 -5.39 -4.50 -13.59
CA PRO A 215 -4.98 -3.60 -14.66
C PRO A 215 -6.04 -2.56 -15.04
N VAL A 216 -7.31 -2.87 -14.88
CA VAL A 216 -8.41 -1.93 -15.18
C VAL A 216 -8.40 -0.79 -14.16
N LEU A 217 -8.44 -1.14 -12.87
CA LEU A 217 -8.55 -0.16 -11.79
C LEU A 217 -7.26 0.65 -11.62
N SER A 218 -6.09 0.03 -11.74
CA SER A 218 -4.81 0.76 -11.63
C SER A 218 -4.64 1.79 -12.76
N ARG A 219 -5.01 1.46 -14.00
CA ARG A 219 -4.99 2.43 -15.10
C ARG A 219 -5.98 3.58 -14.87
N ALA A 220 -7.19 3.28 -14.42
CA ALA A 220 -8.20 4.30 -14.11
C ALA A 220 -7.72 5.24 -12.98
N ALA A 221 -7.11 4.70 -11.94
CA ALA A 221 -6.58 5.48 -10.83
C ALA A 221 -5.38 6.37 -11.26
N VAL A 222 -4.46 5.83 -12.06
CA VAL A 222 -3.35 6.62 -12.60
C VAL A 222 -3.85 7.71 -13.53
N ALA A 223 -4.85 7.42 -14.38
CA ALA A 223 -5.51 8.43 -15.21
C ALA A 223 -6.21 9.53 -14.40
N ALA A 224 -6.69 9.20 -13.17
CA ALA A 224 -7.21 10.19 -12.23
C ALA A 224 -6.10 10.97 -11.47
N GLY A 225 -4.83 10.72 -11.74
CA GLY A 225 -3.69 11.50 -11.23
C GLY A 225 -3.27 11.17 -9.80
N VAL A 226 -3.20 9.89 -9.41
CA VAL A 226 -2.65 9.49 -8.11
C VAL A 226 -1.14 9.73 -8.03
N SER A 227 -0.63 9.92 -6.81
CA SER A 227 0.81 10.07 -6.57
C SER A 227 1.56 8.75 -6.61
N GLY A 228 0.92 7.64 -6.19
CA GLY A 228 1.52 6.32 -6.15
C GLY A 228 0.51 5.19 -6.32
N VAL A 229 1.03 4.01 -6.62
CA VAL A 229 0.26 2.76 -6.67
C VAL A 229 0.81 1.79 -5.64
N PHE A 230 -0.09 1.18 -4.89
CA PHE A 230 0.20 0.05 -4.02
C PHE A 230 -0.24 -1.23 -4.73
N MET A 231 0.63 -2.24 -4.75
CA MET A 231 0.34 -3.49 -5.45
C MET A 231 0.99 -4.68 -4.75
N GLU A 232 0.20 -5.55 -4.15
CA GLU A 232 0.73 -6.83 -3.68
C GLU A 232 1.07 -7.72 -4.86
N THR A 233 2.24 -8.34 -4.82
CA THR A 233 2.74 -9.23 -5.87
C THR A 233 3.38 -10.47 -5.28
N HIS A 234 3.33 -11.56 -6.02
CA HIS A 234 3.90 -12.84 -5.61
C HIS A 234 4.49 -13.57 -6.82
N PRO A 235 5.63 -14.28 -6.69
CA PRO A 235 6.20 -15.08 -7.78
C PRO A 235 5.24 -16.13 -8.33
N ASP A 236 4.44 -16.76 -7.46
CA ASP A 236 3.40 -17.73 -7.80
C ASP A 236 2.16 -17.47 -6.93
N PRO A 237 1.23 -16.61 -7.33
CA PRO A 237 0.07 -16.23 -6.52
C PRO A 237 -0.82 -17.39 -6.07
N GLU A 238 -0.81 -18.52 -6.79
CA GLU A 238 -1.60 -19.68 -6.42
C GLU A 238 -1.04 -20.41 -5.18
N LYS A 239 0.24 -20.16 -4.85
CA LYS A 239 0.91 -20.69 -3.66
C LYS A 239 1.01 -19.69 -2.51
N ALA A 240 0.56 -18.44 -2.71
CA ALA A 240 0.64 -17.40 -1.70
C ALA A 240 -0.11 -17.80 -0.43
N LEU A 241 0.53 -17.64 0.72
CA LEU A 241 -0.07 -17.94 2.03
C LEU A 241 -1.07 -16.87 2.49
N SER A 242 -1.13 -15.73 1.78
CA SER A 242 -2.03 -14.62 2.02
C SER A 242 -2.41 -13.92 0.74
N ASP A 243 -3.71 -13.60 0.58
CA ASP A 243 -4.29 -12.78 -0.49
C ASP A 243 -3.93 -13.21 -1.93
N GLY A 244 -3.61 -14.49 -2.12
CA GLY A 244 -3.30 -15.08 -3.42
C GLY A 244 -4.30 -14.71 -4.52
N PRO A 245 -5.63 -14.80 -4.31
CA PRO A 245 -6.62 -14.48 -5.34
C PRO A 245 -6.57 -13.07 -5.91
N ASN A 246 -6.02 -12.10 -5.17
CA ASN A 246 -5.88 -10.72 -5.65
C ASN A 246 -4.42 -10.27 -5.87
N ALA A 247 -3.43 -11.03 -5.43
CA ALA A 247 -2.02 -10.71 -5.67
C ALA A 247 -1.69 -10.72 -7.17
N TRP A 248 -0.95 -9.71 -7.63
CA TRP A 248 -0.55 -9.62 -9.03
C TRP A 248 0.68 -10.51 -9.29
N PRO A 249 0.75 -11.29 -10.39
CA PRO A 249 1.91 -12.09 -10.71
C PRO A 249 3.16 -11.24 -10.93
N LEU A 250 4.29 -11.60 -10.31
CA LEU A 250 5.53 -10.84 -10.37
C LEU A 250 6.08 -10.73 -11.80
N ASP A 251 5.97 -11.78 -12.58
CA ASP A 251 6.40 -11.84 -13.99
C ASP A 251 5.61 -10.89 -14.92
N ARG A 252 4.42 -10.46 -14.50
CA ARG A 252 3.58 -9.52 -15.24
C ARG A 252 3.72 -8.05 -14.78
N MET A 253 4.51 -7.79 -13.73
CA MET A 253 4.67 -6.45 -13.16
C MET A 253 5.27 -5.47 -14.16
N HIS A 254 6.33 -5.85 -14.89
CA HIS A 254 7.01 -4.96 -15.82
C HIS A 254 6.07 -4.38 -16.90
N ALA A 255 5.26 -5.22 -17.51
CA ALA A 255 4.34 -4.81 -18.57
C ALA A 255 3.25 -3.84 -18.05
N LEU A 256 2.69 -4.15 -16.86
CA LEU A 256 1.68 -3.29 -16.26
C LEU A 256 2.28 -1.94 -15.84
N LEU A 257 3.41 -1.93 -15.14
CA LEU A 257 4.07 -0.71 -14.68
C LEU A 257 4.54 0.18 -15.83
N GLY A 258 4.99 -0.40 -16.95
CA GLY A 258 5.28 0.37 -18.17
C GLY A 258 4.07 1.16 -18.64
N THR A 259 2.92 0.51 -18.75
CA THR A 259 1.66 1.17 -19.12
C THR A 259 1.26 2.26 -18.10
N LEU A 260 1.38 1.99 -16.80
CA LEU A 260 1.04 2.97 -15.77
C LEU A 260 1.97 4.19 -15.81
N LYS A 261 3.27 3.99 -16.05
CA LYS A 261 4.23 5.08 -16.22
C LYS A 261 3.90 5.98 -17.41
N ASP A 262 3.55 5.40 -18.56
CA ASP A 262 3.19 6.16 -19.75
C ASP A 262 1.91 6.99 -19.51
N LEU A 263 0.91 6.41 -18.87
CA LEU A 263 -0.31 7.13 -18.46
C LEU A 263 -0.01 8.25 -17.47
N ASP A 264 0.81 8.00 -16.46
CA ASP A 264 1.22 8.99 -15.47
C ASP A 264 1.91 10.19 -16.13
N GLY A 265 2.87 9.91 -17.02
CA GLY A 265 3.56 10.95 -17.79
C GLY A 265 2.61 11.80 -18.64
N LEU A 266 1.64 11.17 -19.30
CA LEU A 266 0.62 11.89 -20.09
C LEU A 266 -0.25 12.79 -19.20
N VAL A 267 -0.81 12.25 -18.13
CA VAL A 267 -1.72 12.97 -17.23
C VAL A 267 -1.03 14.15 -16.59
N LYS A 268 0.17 13.95 -16.03
CA LYS A 268 0.93 15.00 -15.33
C LYS A 268 1.50 16.06 -16.26
N SER A 269 1.71 15.73 -17.54
CA SER A 269 2.10 16.74 -18.56
C SER A 269 0.95 17.62 -19.03
N ARG A 270 -0.30 17.22 -18.76
CA ARG A 270 -1.53 17.92 -19.18
C ARG A 270 -2.55 17.98 -18.05
N PRO A 271 -2.22 18.64 -16.93
CA PRO A 271 -3.10 18.67 -15.77
C PRO A 271 -4.40 19.43 -16.09
N PHE A 272 -5.51 18.95 -15.52
CA PHE A 272 -6.77 19.67 -15.47
C PHE A 272 -6.92 20.39 -14.14
N ASP A 273 -7.52 21.59 -14.15
CA ASP A 273 -7.98 22.27 -12.94
C ASP A 273 -9.30 21.62 -12.48
N GLU A 274 -9.21 20.81 -11.43
CA GLU A 274 -10.37 20.11 -10.84
C GLU A 274 -11.05 20.93 -9.73
N SER A 275 -10.63 22.17 -9.48
CA SER A 275 -11.13 23.02 -8.39
C SER A 275 -12.46 23.72 -8.71
N ARG A 276 -13.05 23.49 -9.90
CA ARG A 276 -14.26 24.15 -10.38
C ARG A 276 -15.44 23.21 -10.52
#